data_4a3c4a4fa6e4b47fce2682958a39d7c9
#
_entry.id   4a3c4a4fa6e4b47fce2682958a39d7c9
#
_cell.length_a   1.000
_cell.length_b   1.000
_cell.length_c   1.000
_cell.angle_alpha   90.00
_cell.angle_beta   90.00
_cell.angle_gamma   90.00
#
_symmetry.space_group_name_H-M   'P 1'
#
loop_
_entity.id
_entity.type
_entity.pdbx_description
1 polymer ?
#
loop_
_entity_poly.entity_id
_entity_poly.type
_entity_poly.pdbx_seq_one_letter_code
_entity_poly.pdbx_strand_id
1 'polypeptide(L)'
;MIALILIGLATPALAQDQTDSFNVAAKHAIAIETTTGKVLYEKDATTPDGVASMTKILTAYMVYKAVDQGKITWDTEVGISDYPFNLTVNSEVSNVPLDSRKYTVKQLLDATLISSANSAAIALAEKISGTESTFVDTMTAQLKEWGITDAKLFNASGLNNKYLGDNRYPGSKPDDENTMSALDIAIIADHLIKDYPQVLEITKQTEVDFEGDNKLTTHNYMLEGQENYREGVDGLKTGTTELAGASFVVHSNENGMSLITVVMNAYNGGDDESARFTATNELLDYVTQNWEIK
;
A
#
# COMPACT_ATOMS: atom_id res chain seq x y z
N MET A 1 33.59 -8.43 -4.35
CA MET A 1 33.08 -9.63 -5.05
C MET A 1 31.57 -9.49 -5.02
N ILE A 2 31.00 -9.13 -6.18
CA ILE A 2 29.55 -8.91 -6.34
C ILE A 2 28.95 -10.28 -6.63
N ALA A 3 28.15 -10.79 -5.71
CA ALA A 3 27.38 -12.01 -5.93
C ALA A 3 26.17 -11.65 -6.82
N LEU A 4 26.23 -11.99 -8.09
CA LEU A 4 25.06 -12.01 -8.98
C LEU A 4 24.11 -13.11 -8.45
N ILE A 5 22.97 -12.70 -7.89
CA ILE A 5 21.86 -13.60 -7.67
C ILE A 5 21.22 -13.83 -9.05
N LEU A 6 21.56 -14.95 -9.67
CA LEU A 6 20.83 -15.47 -10.81
C LEU A 6 19.44 -15.88 -10.31
N ILE A 7 18.44 -15.07 -10.63
CA ILE A 7 17.04 -15.52 -10.59
C ILE A 7 16.93 -16.59 -11.67
N GLY A 8 17.02 -17.84 -11.24
CA GLY A 8 16.76 -18.96 -12.11
C GLY A 8 15.32 -18.88 -12.63
N LEU A 9 15.15 -18.57 -13.91
CA LEU A 9 13.91 -18.80 -14.61
C LEU A 9 13.61 -20.30 -14.56
N ALA A 10 12.90 -20.74 -13.53
CA ALA A 10 12.27 -22.04 -13.54
C ALA A 10 11.25 -22.00 -14.67
N THR A 11 11.50 -22.78 -15.73
CA THR A 11 10.51 -23.03 -16.76
C THR A 11 9.22 -23.49 -16.07
N PRO A 12 8.06 -22.86 -16.37
CA PRO A 12 6.82 -23.31 -15.76
C PRO A 12 6.60 -24.76 -16.17
N ALA A 13 6.50 -25.65 -15.19
CA ALA A 13 5.88 -26.94 -15.42
C ALA A 13 4.48 -26.64 -15.94
N LEU A 14 4.18 -27.10 -17.15
CA LEU A 14 2.88 -26.97 -17.78
C LEU A 14 1.82 -27.44 -16.77
N ALA A 15 1.13 -26.49 -16.17
CA ALA A 15 -0.07 -26.77 -15.41
C ALA A 15 -1.09 -27.31 -16.42
N GLN A 16 -1.64 -28.45 -16.10
CA GLN A 16 -2.62 -29.16 -16.85
C GLN A 16 -3.81 -28.24 -17.12
N ASP A 17 -4.23 -28.12 -18.36
CA ASP A 17 -5.38 -27.40 -18.89
C ASP A 17 -6.66 -27.74 -18.07
N GLN A 18 -6.89 -27.02 -16.99
CA GLN A 18 -8.23 -26.73 -16.52
C GLN A 18 -8.50 -25.33 -17.03
N THR A 19 -9.38 -25.19 -18.00
CA THR A 19 -9.97 -23.92 -18.41
C THR A 19 -10.84 -23.44 -17.24
N ASP A 20 -10.17 -22.95 -16.19
CA ASP A 20 -10.83 -22.37 -15.05
C ASP A 20 -11.36 -21.02 -15.49
N SER A 21 -12.68 -20.88 -15.49
CA SER A 21 -13.39 -19.69 -15.95
C SER A 21 -13.35 -18.55 -14.90
N PHE A 22 -12.57 -18.71 -13.80
CA PHE A 22 -12.50 -17.68 -12.78
C PHE A 22 -11.85 -16.41 -13.34
N ASN A 23 -12.54 -15.29 -13.17
CA ASN A 23 -12.07 -13.99 -13.61
C ASN A 23 -12.49 -12.95 -12.59
N VAL A 24 -11.57 -12.58 -11.71
CA VAL A 24 -11.84 -11.60 -10.64
C VAL A 24 -12.46 -10.31 -11.20
N ALA A 25 -13.41 -9.75 -10.46
CA ALA A 25 -14.13 -8.54 -10.87
C ALA A 25 -13.30 -7.26 -10.64
N ALA A 26 -12.13 -7.19 -11.26
CA ALA A 26 -11.21 -6.05 -11.21
C ALA A 26 -10.46 -5.90 -12.54
N LYS A 27 -9.87 -4.73 -12.76
CA LYS A 27 -9.07 -4.46 -13.96
C LYS A 27 -7.73 -5.20 -13.91
N HIS A 28 -7.03 -5.11 -12.77
CA HIS A 28 -5.77 -5.80 -12.55
C HIS A 28 -5.81 -6.56 -11.23
N ALA A 29 -5.19 -7.72 -11.16
CA ALA A 29 -5.05 -8.47 -9.92
C ALA A 29 -3.87 -9.43 -9.94
N ILE A 30 -3.36 -9.73 -8.75
CA ILE A 30 -2.36 -10.77 -8.52
C ILE A 30 -2.55 -11.37 -7.13
N ALA A 31 -2.28 -12.67 -7.00
CA ALA A 31 -2.12 -13.35 -5.72
C ALA A 31 -0.81 -14.13 -5.72
N ILE A 32 0.01 -13.94 -4.70
CA ILE A 32 1.28 -14.62 -4.51
C ILE A 32 1.34 -15.32 -3.14
N GLU A 33 1.99 -16.47 -3.10
CA GLU A 33 2.39 -17.12 -1.86
C GLU A 33 3.81 -16.63 -1.49
N THR A 34 3.94 -15.99 -0.32
CA THR A 34 5.14 -15.20 0.02
C THR A 34 6.36 -16.04 0.34
N THR A 35 6.17 -17.27 0.87
CA THR A 35 7.28 -18.15 1.26
C THR A 35 8.05 -18.67 0.05
N THR A 36 7.33 -19.03 -1.01
CA THR A 36 7.90 -19.57 -2.24
C THR A 36 8.05 -18.54 -3.37
N GLY A 37 7.36 -17.40 -3.26
CA GLY A 37 7.23 -16.40 -4.31
C GLY A 37 6.36 -16.86 -5.48
N LYS A 38 5.55 -17.93 -5.29
CA LYS A 38 4.72 -18.49 -6.37
C LYS A 38 3.53 -17.60 -6.67
N VAL A 39 3.35 -17.25 -7.94
CA VAL A 39 2.13 -16.60 -8.42
C VAL A 39 1.02 -17.66 -8.51
N LEU A 40 -0.08 -17.44 -7.80
CA LEU A 40 -1.23 -18.34 -7.70
C LEU A 40 -2.36 -17.89 -8.64
N TYR A 41 -2.44 -16.60 -8.89
CA TYR A 41 -3.37 -15.98 -9.85
C TYR A 41 -2.78 -14.68 -10.38
N GLU A 42 -3.06 -14.37 -11.65
CA GLU A 42 -2.75 -13.07 -12.25
C GLU A 42 -3.78 -12.67 -13.29
N LYS A 43 -4.08 -11.39 -13.35
CA LYS A 43 -4.91 -10.76 -14.36
C LYS A 43 -4.34 -9.39 -14.68
N ASP A 44 -3.80 -9.23 -15.89
CA ASP A 44 -3.17 -7.98 -16.35
C ASP A 44 -2.30 -7.33 -15.26
N ALA A 45 -1.50 -8.17 -14.57
CA ALA A 45 -0.82 -7.82 -13.34
C ALA A 45 0.40 -6.92 -13.54
N THR A 46 0.88 -6.76 -14.77
CA THR A 46 2.10 -6.01 -15.11
C THR A 46 1.83 -4.66 -15.76
N THR A 47 0.57 -4.31 -16.00
CA THR A 47 0.22 -3.02 -16.59
C THR A 47 0.11 -1.97 -15.47
N PRO A 48 0.91 -0.87 -15.50
CA PRO A 48 0.78 0.21 -14.53
C PRO A 48 -0.56 0.94 -14.63
N ASP A 49 -1.21 1.17 -13.47
CA ASP A 49 -2.43 1.96 -13.33
C ASP A 49 -2.35 2.81 -12.04
N GLY A 50 -3.36 3.64 -11.77
CA GLY A 50 -3.44 4.43 -10.54
C GLY A 50 -3.40 3.53 -9.29
N VAL A 51 -2.60 3.89 -8.30
CA VAL A 51 -2.44 3.10 -7.08
C VAL A 51 -2.96 3.80 -5.84
N ALA A 52 -3.28 5.08 -5.95
CA ALA A 52 -3.81 5.86 -4.83
C ALA A 52 -3.03 5.61 -3.52
N SER A 53 -3.75 5.52 -2.41
CA SER A 53 -3.18 5.31 -1.07
C SER A 53 -2.47 3.98 -0.86
N MET A 54 -2.48 3.02 -1.81
CA MET A 54 -1.57 1.88 -1.74
C MET A 54 -0.09 2.32 -1.81
N THR A 55 0.20 3.50 -2.35
CA THR A 55 1.52 4.16 -2.26
C THR A 55 2.09 4.16 -0.83
N LYS A 56 1.24 4.26 0.19
CA LYS A 56 1.66 4.40 1.60
C LYS A 56 2.36 3.16 2.15
N ILE A 57 2.24 1.98 1.50
CA ILE A 57 3.06 0.81 1.90
C ILE A 57 4.54 1.04 1.58
N LEU A 58 4.85 1.68 0.46
CA LEU A 58 6.23 2.07 0.14
C LEU A 58 6.72 3.18 1.08
N THR A 59 5.88 4.17 1.38
CA THR A 59 6.20 5.20 2.38
C THR A 59 6.50 4.58 3.74
N ALA A 60 5.68 3.61 4.19
CA ALA A 60 5.93 2.87 5.42
C ALA A 60 7.27 2.12 5.38
N TYR A 61 7.59 1.43 4.28
CA TYR A 61 8.90 0.79 4.09
C TYR A 61 10.05 1.78 4.29
N MET A 62 9.97 2.95 3.67
CA MET A 62 11.01 3.99 3.79
C MET A 62 11.13 4.53 5.22
N VAL A 63 10.03 4.63 5.97
CA VAL A 63 10.04 5.00 7.39
C VAL A 63 10.76 3.94 8.22
N TYR A 64 10.38 2.67 8.08
CA TYR A 64 11.06 1.55 8.75
C TYR A 64 12.55 1.50 8.42
N LYS A 65 12.90 1.64 7.14
CA LYS A 65 14.30 1.71 6.68
C LYS A 65 15.08 2.86 7.33
N ALA A 66 14.45 4.03 7.48
CA ALA A 66 15.07 5.18 8.15
C ALA A 66 15.28 4.94 9.65
N VAL A 67 14.37 4.24 10.31
CA VAL A 67 14.52 3.82 11.72
C VAL A 67 15.61 2.79 11.86
N ASP A 68 15.64 1.76 11.03
CA ASP A 68 16.64 0.69 11.02
C ASP A 68 18.06 1.26 10.79
N GLN A 69 18.19 2.26 9.91
CA GLN A 69 19.44 2.98 9.66
C GLN A 69 19.82 3.97 10.78
N GLY A 70 19.02 4.12 11.83
CA GLY A 70 19.28 5.05 12.93
C GLY A 70 19.17 6.54 12.56
N LYS A 71 18.54 6.86 11.41
CA LYS A 71 18.32 8.26 11.00
C LYS A 71 17.25 8.95 11.85
N ILE A 72 16.25 8.19 12.26
CA ILE A 72 15.16 8.58 13.14
C ILE A 72 14.86 7.43 14.11
N THR A 73 14.08 7.70 15.15
CA THR A 73 13.51 6.68 16.06
C THR A 73 12.00 6.78 16.06
N TRP A 74 11.32 5.80 16.61
CA TRP A 74 9.85 5.82 16.74
C TRP A 74 9.35 7.02 17.56
N ASP A 75 10.13 7.46 18.55
CA ASP A 75 9.82 8.60 19.43
C ASP A 75 10.37 9.93 18.89
N THR A 76 11.03 9.93 17.73
CA THR A 76 11.51 11.18 17.11
C THR A 76 10.33 12.12 16.85
N GLU A 77 10.41 13.35 17.38
CA GLU A 77 9.41 14.39 17.15
C GLU A 77 9.49 14.90 15.70
N VAL A 78 8.34 14.96 15.06
CA VAL A 78 8.11 15.50 13.72
C VAL A 78 7.28 16.77 13.85
N GLY A 79 7.86 17.91 13.46
CA GLY A 79 7.11 19.15 13.33
C GLY A 79 6.28 19.14 12.05
N ILE A 80 5.02 19.53 12.14
CA ILE A 80 4.12 19.60 10.98
C ILE A 80 4.25 20.96 10.31
N SER A 81 4.78 21.00 9.11
CA SER A 81 4.89 22.22 8.29
C SER A 81 3.51 22.70 7.82
N ASP A 82 3.44 23.90 7.26
CA ASP A 82 2.16 24.44 6.76
C ASP A 82 1.59 23.61 5.60
N TYR A 83 2.44 22.98 4.80
CA TYR A 83 1.99 22.19 3.67
C TYR A 83 1.13 20.97 4.10
N PRO A 84 1.61 19.97 4.85
CA PRO A 84 0.77 18.88 5.30
C PRO A 84 -0.36 19.35 6.24
N PHE A 85 -0.16 20.41 7.03
CA PHE A 85 -1.21 20.94 7.89
C PHE A 85 -2.39 21.49 7.07
N ASN A 86 -2.12 22.28 6.04
CA ASN A 86 -3.18 22.85 5.21
C ASN A 86 -4.00 21.78 4.46
N LEU A 87 -3.46 20.59 4.26
CA LEU A 87 -4.25 19.47 3.71
C LEU A 87 -5.28 18.92 4.70
N THR A 88 -5.08 19.08 6.01
CA THR A 88 -6.01 18.53 7.03
C THR A 88 -7.37 19.19 7.01
N VAL A 89 -7.48 20.42 6.50
CA VAL A 89 -8.75 21.15 6.39
C VAL A 89 -9.53 20.82 5.13
N ASN A 90 -8.96 20.03 4.22
CA ASN A 90 -9.64 19.59 3.00
C ASN A 90 -10.41 18.29 3.25
N SER A 91 -11.75 18.38 3.29
CA SER A 91 -12.64 17.23 3.53
C SER A 91 -12.76 16.25 2.35
N GLU A 92 -12.20 16.57 1.18
CA GLU A 92 -12.22 15.68 0.00
C GLU A 92 -11.14 14.61 0.05
N VAL A 93 -10.20 14.71 0.99
CA VAL A 93 -9.06 13.80 1.09
C VAL A 93 -8.91 13.22 2.48
N SER A 94 -8.46 11.96 2.57
CA SER A 94 -8.27 11.28 3.86
C SER A 94 -7.17 11.95 4.68
N ASN A 95 -7.53 12.42 5.86
CA ASN A 95 -6.61 13.02 6.82
C ASN A 95 -7.07 12.79 8.27
N VAL A 96 -6.21 13.16 9.19
CA VAL A 96 -6.50 13.28 10.63
C VAL A 96 -6.16 14.69 11.07
N PRO A 97 -6.77 15.23 12.14
CA PRO A 97 -6.35 16.48 12.72
C PRO A 97 -4.88 16.43 13.14
N LEU A 98 -4.11 17.47 12.83
CA LEU A 98 -2.71 17.62 13.23
C LEU A 98 -2.50 18.94 13.98
N ASP A 99 -3.40 19.24 14.93
CA ASP A 99 -3.52 20.55 15.59
C ASP A 99 -2.33 20.85 16.50
N SER A 100 -1.74 19.84 17.16
CA SER A 100 -0.54 20.02 17.99
C SER A 100 0.68 20.45 17.20
N ARG A 101 0.68 20.26 15.88
CA ARG A 101 1.84 20.53 15.02
C ARG A 101 3.12 19.76 15.40
N LYS A 102 3.03 18.78 16.30
CA LYS A 102 4.13 17.95 16.77
C LYS A 102 3.64 16.56 17.14
N TYR A 103 4.19 15.56 16.47
CA TYR A 103 3.83 14.16 16.65
C TYR A 103 5.08 13.29 16.58
N THR A 104 5.05 12.11 17.15
CA THR A 104 6.13 11.14 16.98
C THR A 104 6.04 10.48 15.60
N VAL A 105 7.15 9.94 15.11
CA VAL A 105 7.20 9.11 13.90
C VAL A 105 6.18 7.98 13.98
N LYS A 106 6.06 7.32 15.15
CA LYS A 106 5.09 6.23 15.37
C LYS A 106 3.66 6.69 15.17
N GLN A 107 3.25 7.81 15.79
CA GLN A 107 1.90 8.36 15.66
C GLN A 107 1.55 8.69 14.21
N LEU A 108 2.48 9.30 13.48
CA LEU A 108 2.25 9.64 12.07
C LEU A 108 2.22 8.39 11.17
N LEU A 109 3.02 7.36 11.48
CA LEU A 109 2.95 6.10 10.73
C LEU A 109 1.62 5.38 10.96
N ASP A 110 1.13 5.36 12.21
CA ASP A 110 -0.18 4.80 12.54
C ASP A 110 -1.29 5.54 11.78
N ALA A 111 -1.28 6.88 11.79
CA ALA A 111 -2.23 7.70 11.04
C ALA A 111 -2.16 7.44 9.53
N THR A 112 -0.94 7.26 8.99
CA THR A 112 -0.70 6.96 7.58
C THR A 112 -1.30 5.62 7.15
N LEU A 113 -1.12 4.58 7.95
CA LEU A 113 -1.54 3.22 7.59
C LEU A 113 -2.99 2.93 7.98
N ILE A 114 -3.43 3.31 9.18
CA ILE A 114 -4.77 3.00 9.69
C ILE A 114 -5.81 3.90 9.02
N SER A 115 -5.69 5.22 9.20
CA SER A 115 -6.67 6.18 8.66
C SER A 115 -6.30 6.75 7.29
N SER A 116 -5.27 6.20 6.65
CA SER A 116 -4.84 6.65 5.32
C SER A 116 -4.49 8.14 5.24
N ALA A 117 -4.06 8.77 6.36
CA ALA A 117 -3.80 10.20 6.44
C ALA A 117 -2.70 10.66 5.46
N ASN A 118 -3.07 11.47 4.47
CA ASN A 118 -2.15 11.99 3.46
C ASN A 118 -1.15 12.97 4.08
N SER A 119 -1.64 13.86 4.94
CA SER A 119 -0.82 14.83 5.67
C SER A 119 0.24 14.17 6.55
N ALA A 120 -0.07 13.04 7.20
CA ALA A 120 0.88 12.30 8.01
C ALA A 120 1.99 11.67 7.15
N ALA A 121 1.65 11.09 6.00
CA ALA A 121 2.62 10.54 5.04
C ALA A 121 3.59 11.62 4.54
N ILE A 122 3.07 12.80 4.19
CA ILE A 122 3.87 13.94 3.73
C ILE A 122 4.79 14.45 4.86
N ALA A 123 4.29 14.59 6.08
CA ALA A 123 5.11 15.02 7.21
C ALA A 123 6.25 14.06 7.52
N LEU A 124 6.02 12.75 7.41
CA LEU A 124 7.07 11.72 7.51
C LEU A 124 8.11 11.86 6.38
N ALA A 125 7.65 12.09 5.16
CA ALA A 125 8.52 12.32 4.00
C ALA A 125 9.43 13.54 4.19
N GLU A 126 8.85 14.67 4.62
CA GLU A 126 9.62 15.88 4.94
C GLU A 126 10.62 15.63 6.07
N LYS A 127 10.24 14.90 7.12
CA LYS A 127 11.14 14.58 8.25
C LYS A 127 12.34 13.76 7.82
N ILE A 128 12.16 12.79 6.93
CA ILE A 128 13.20 11.84 6.52
C ILE A 128 14.15 12.47 5.49
N SER A 129 13.61 13.26 4.56
CA SER A 129 14.35 13.72 3.37
C SER A 129 14.40 15.24 3.22
N GLY A 130 13.84 16.01 4.16
CA GLY A 130 13.79 17.48 4.14
C GLY A 130 12.64 18.02 3.29
N THR A 131 12.30 17.39 2.16
CA THR A 131 11.14 17.71 1.32
C THR A 131 10.47 16.45 0.82
N GLU A 132 9.17 16.52 0.49
CA GLU A 132 8.46 15.39 -0.10
C GLU A 132 9.05 15.00 -1.46
N SER A 133 9.44 15.97 -2.30
CA SER A 133 10.05 15.65 -3.61
C SER A 133 11.34 14.87 -3.49
N THR A 134 12.22 15.23 -2.54
CA THR A 134 13.46 14.46 -2.28
C THR A 134 13.13 13.05 -1.74
N PHE A 135 12.06 12.93 -0.95
CA PHE A 135 11.60 11.62 -0.48
C PHE A 135 11.11 10.76 -1.64
N VAL A 136 10.35 11.32 -2.59
CA VAL A 136 9.90 10.64 -3.81
C VAL A 136 11.09 10.15 -4.66
N ASP A 137 12.18 10.94 -4.74
CA ASP A 137 13.41 10.49 -5.40
C ASP A 137 13.99 9.25 -4.72
N THR A 138 13.99 9.22 -3.37
CA THR A 138 14.47 8.04 -2.62
C THR A 138 13.54 6.83 -2.76
N MET A 139 12.21 7.04 -2.79
CA MET A 139 11.25 5.99 -3.10
C MET A 139 11.49 5.40 -4.50
N THR A 140 11.68 6.26 -5.50
CA THR A 140 11.96 5.84 -6.88
C THR A 140 13.27 5.07 -6.99
N ALA A 141 14.31 5.48 -6.26
CA ALA A 141 15.57 4.75 -6.19
C ALA A 141 15.38 3.36 -5.55
N GLN A 142 14.57 3.27 -4.49
CA GLN A 142 14.25 1.99 -3.84
C GLN A 142 13.51 1.03 -4.79
N LEU A 143 12.54 1.53 -5.55
CA LEU A 143 11.84 0.71 -6.54
C LEU A 143 12.80 0.15 -7.60
N LYS A 144 13.75 0.97 -8.07
CA LYS A 144 14.79 0.52 -9.03
C LYS A 144 15.71 -0.55 -8.44
N GLU A 145 16.05 -0.47 -7.15
CA GLU A 145 16.82 -1.52 -6.46
C GLU A 145 16.07 -2.86 -6.48
N TRP A 146 14.74 -2.85 -6.44
CA TRP A 146 13.88 -4.03 -6.53
C TRP A 146 13.54 -4.45 -7.98
N GLY A 147 14.09 -3.74 -8.98
CA GLY A 147 13.86 -4.04 -10.40
C GLY A 147 12.57 -3.44 -10.97
N ILE A 148 11.85 -2.62 -10.20
CA ILE A 148 10.65 -1.91 -10.65
C ILE A 148 11.10 -0.64 -11.39
N THR A 149 10.84 -0.57 -12.70
CA THR A 149 11.37 0.50 -13.56
C THR A 149 10.32 1.30 -14.32
N ASP A 150 9.07 0.87 -14.31
CA ASP A 150 7.93 1.46 -15.02
C ASP A 150 6.97 2.24 -14.11
N ALA A 151 7.16 2.17 -12.80
CA ALA A 151 6.45 2.98 -11.82
C ALA A 151 6.69 4.48 -12.01
N LYS A 152 5.66 5.28 -11.79
CA LYS A 152 5.75 6.75 -11.75
C LYS A 152 5.28 7.22 -10.38
N LEU A 153 6.14 7.94 -9.68
CA LEU A 153 5.84 8.49 -8.36
C LEU A 153 5.94 10.02 -8.39
N PHE A 154 4.98 10.68 -7.75
CA PHE A 154 4.89 12.14 -7.65
C PHE A 154 4.76 12.62 -6.21
N ASN A 155 4.29 11.76 -5.29
CA ASN A 155 4.13 12.11 -3.88
C ASN A 155 4.18 10.87 -2.98
N ALA A 156 4.31 11.11 -1.67
CA ALA A 156 4.43 10.06 -0.66
C ALA A 156 3.08 9.43 -0.25
N SER A 157 1.97 10.03 -0.65
CA SER A 157 0.63 9.66 -0.16
C SER A 157 -0.21 8.88 -1.17
N GLY A 158 0.10 9.04 -2.47
CA GLY A 158 -0.73 8.53 -3.58
C GLY A 158 -1.93 9.43 -3.91
N LEU A 159 -1.92 10.66 -3.41
CA LEU A 159 -2.96 11.65 -3.68
C LEU A 159 -2.81 12.18 -5.12
N ASN A 160 -3.93 12.55 -5.76
CA ASN A 160 -3.89 13.27 -7.02
C ASN A 160 -3.24 14.64 -6.82
N ASN A 161 -2.34 15.00 -7.74
CA ASN A 161 -1.56 16.24 -7.68
C ASN A 161 -2.42 17.52 -7.61
N LYS A 162 -3.68 17.50 -8.07
CA LYS A 162 -4.59 18.64 -7.99
C LYS A 162 -4.77 19.19 -6.57
N TYR A 163 -4.62 18.33 -5.56
CA TYR A 163 -4.73 18.70 -4.15
C TYR A 163 -3.44 19.25 -3.54
N LEU A 164 -2.30 19.12 -4.23
CA LEU A 164 -0.97 19.48 -3.71
C LEU A 164 -0.55 20.91 -4.08
N GLY A 165 -1.27 21.58 -4.98
CA GLY A 165 -0.99 22.96 -5.39
C GLY A 165 0.44 23.16 -5.88
N ASP A 166 1.15 24.13 -5.31
CA ASP A 166 2.55 24.44 -5.67
C ASP A 166 3.57 23.46 -5.07
N ASN A 167 3.14 22.55 -4.17
CA ASN A 167 4.00 21.55 -3.56
C ASN A 167 4.13 20.25 -4.39
N ARG A 168 3.55 20.24 -5.58
CA ARG A 168 3.68 19.09 -6.49
C ARG A 168 5.14 18.80 -6.83
N TYR A 169 5.39 17.53 -7.13
CA TYR A 169 6.71 17.10 -7.60
C TYR A 169 7.15 17.94 -8.82
N PRO A 170 8.39 18.44 -8.85
CA PRO A 170 8.89 19.31 -9.92
C PRO A 170 8.70 18.71 -11.31
N GLY A 171 8.08 19.47 -12.22
CA GLY A 171 7.81 19.04 -13.60
C GLY A 171 6.59 18.15 -13.78
N SER A 172 5.88 17.78 -12.70
CA SER A 172 4.61 17.05 -12.79
C SER A 172 3.44 17.96 -13.17
N LYS A 173 2.37 17.33 -13.66
CA LYS A 173 1.13 18.00 -14.04
C LYS A 173 0.12 17.98 -12.89
N PRO A 174 -0.89 18.87 -12.92
CA PRO A 174 -1.96 18.88 -11.92
C PRO A 174 -2.72 17.56 -11.78
N ASP A 175 -2.90 16.83 -12.88
CA ASP A 175 -3.69 15.59 -12.91
C ASP A 175 -2.83 14.32 -12.79
N ASP A 176 -1.52 14.45 -12.57
CA ASP A 176 -0.67 13.29 -12.38
C ASP A 176 -0.98 12.60 -11.04
N GLU A 177 -0.97 11.28 -11.07
CA GLU A 177 -1.08 10.40 -9.90
C GLU A 177 0.03 9.34 -9.93
N ASN A 178 0.36 8.77 -8.77
CA ASN A 178 1.26 7.64 -8.71
C ASN A 178 0.67 6.45 -9.47
N THR A 179 1.49 5.84 -10.34
CA THR A 179 1.10 4.64 -11.08
C THR A 179 2.12 3.52 -10.89
N MET A 180 1.62 2.33 -10.64
CA MET A 180 2.37 1.07 -10.51
C MET A 180 1.49 -0.08 -10.99
N SER A 181 2.08 -1.21 -11.31
CA SER A 181 1.33 -2.44 -11.63
C SER A 181 0.90 -3.19 -10.35
N ALA A 182 -0.02 -4.13 -10.47
CA ALA A 182 -0.40 -5.01 -9.37
C ALA A 182 0.80 -5.85 -8.88
N LEU A 183 1.66 -6.25 -9.80
CA LEU A 183 2.91 -6.96 -9.47
C LEU A 183 3.87 -6.07 -8.67
N ASP A 184 4.02 -4.80 -9.04
CA ASP A 184 4.88 -3.87 -8.29
C ASP A 184 4.38 -3.69 -6.86
N ILE A 185 3.07 -3.50 -6.68
CA ILE A 185 2.46 -3.40 -5.35
C ILE A 185 2.68 -4.69 -4.56
N ALA A 186 2.56 -5.87 -5.17
CA ALA A 186 2.82 -7.14 -4.51
C ALA A 186 4.30 -7.28 -4.08
N ILE A 187 5.25 -6.85 -4.92
CA ILE A 187 6.68 -6.83 -4.61
C ILE A 187 6.97 -5.89 -3.43
N ILE A 188 6.40 -4.69 -3.42
CA ILE A 188 6.55 -3.72 -2.34
C ILE A 188 6.00 -4.29 -1.03
N ALA A 189 4.80 -4.90 -1.07
CA ALA A 189 4.17 -5.53 0.08
C ALA A 189 5.01 -6.68 0.63
N ASP A 190 5.56 -7.52 -0.24
CA ASP A 190 6.42 -8.66 0.13
C ASP A 190 7.70 -8.18 0.83
N HIS A 191 8.38 -7.16 0.29
CA HIS A 191 9.53 -6.54 0.94
C HIS A 191 9.16 -5.93 2.30
N LEU A 192 8.04 -5.20 2.37
CA LEU A 192 7.61 -4.56 3.62
C LEU A 192 7.37 -5.61 4.71
N ILE A 193 6.68 -6.71 4.40
CA ILE A 193 6.35 -7.75 5.37
C ILE A 193 7.59 -8.58 5.74
N LYS A 194 8.45 -8.91 4.77
CA LYS A 194 9.66 -9.70 5.02
C LYS A 194 10.71 -8.95 5.84
N ASP A 195 10.96 -7.69 5.49
CA ASP A 195 11.99 -6.88 6.15
C ASP A 195 11.48 -6.29 7.47
N TYR A 196 10.18 -5.96 7.56
CA TYR A 196 9.55 -5.27 8.69
C TYR A 196 8.19 -5.87 9.07
N PRO A 197 8.14 -7.16 9.50
CA PRO A 197 6.87 -7.85 9.78
C PRO A 197 6.02 -7.18 10.86
N GLN A 198 6.63 -6.36 11.73
CA GLN A 198 5.92 -5.57 12.74
C GLN A 198 4.94 -4.53 12.13
N VAL A 199 4.98 -4.27 10.83
CA VAL A 199 3.98 -3.43 10.16
C VAL A 199 2.57 -4.02 10.30
N LEU A 200 2.46 -5.34 10.33
CA LEU A 200 1.19 -6.05 10.51
C LEU A 200 0.56 -5.78 11.88
N GLU A 201 1.37 -5.47 12.91
CA GLU A 201 0.85 -5.04 14.22
C GLU A 201 0.13 -3.68 14.15
N ILE A 202 0.42 -2.86 13.15
CA ILE A 202 -0.27 -1.60 12.89
C ILE A 202 -1.50 -1.86 12.03
N THR A 203 -1.34 -2.54 10.90
CA THR A 203 -2.38 -2.66 9.87
C THR A 203 -3.55 -3.56 10.25
N LYS A 204 -3.37 -4.45 11.25
CA LYS A 204 -4.47 -5.27 11.81
C LYS A 204 -5.38 -4.53 12.79
N GLN A 205 -5.02 -3.30 13.20
CA GLN A 205 -5.81 -2.54 14.16
C GLN A 205 -6.99 -1.86 13.47
N THR A 206 -8.17 -1.96 14.07
CA THR A 206 -9.39 -1.35 13.55
C THR A 206 -9.60 0.05 14.08
N GLU A 207 -9.13 0.33 15.30
CA GLU A 207 -9.22 1.62 15.95
C GLU A 207 -8.03 1.81 16.91
N VAL A 208 -7.45 3.03 16.92
CA VAL A 208 -6.35 3.41 17.81
C VAL A 208 -6.57 4.84 18.31
N ASP A 209 -6.33 5.08 19.59
CA ASP A 209 -6.32 6.44 20.15
C ASP A 209 -5.19 7.27 19.52
N PHE A 210 -5.49 8.52 19.16
CA PHE A 210 -4.52 9.38 18.47
C PHE A 210 -4.17 10.61 19.31
N GLU A 211 -4.96 11.67 19.23
CA GLU A 211 -4.74 12.91 19.96
C GLU A 211 -6.03 13.40 20.61
N GLY A 212 -5.99 13.73 21.91
CA GLY A 212 -7.18 14.12 22.65
C GLY A 212 -8.24 13.01 22.60
N ASP A 213 -9.43 13.36 22.13
CA ASP A 213 -10.53 12.41 21.94
C ASP A 213 -10.60 11.82 20.50
N ASN A 214 -9.59 12.14 19.64
CA ASN A 214 -9.56 11.65 18.28
C ASN A 214 -9.07 10.22 18.23
N LYS A 215 -9.64 9.46 17.30
CA LYS A 215 -9.27 8.08 17.01
C LYS A 215 -8.88 7.89 15.55
N LEU A 216 -7.90 7.05 15.33
CA LEU A 216 -7.62 6.50 14.01
C LEU A 216 -8.58 5.34 13.77
N THR A 217 -9.26 5.32 12.64
CA THR A 217 -10.15 4.23 12.25
C THR A 217 -9.69 3.63 10.92
N THR A 218 -9.80 2.31 10.82
CA THR A 218 -9.34 1.59 9.64
C THR A 218 -10.25 1.79 8.43
N HIS A 219 -9.67 1.72 7.23
CA HIS A 219 -10.37 1.56 5.96
C HIS A 219 -10.33 0.10 5.45
N ASN A 220 -9.71 -0.81 6.19
CA ASN A 220 -9.69 -2.22 5.87
C ASN A 220 -10.88 -2.93 6.52
N TYR A 221 -11.98 -3.08 5.79
CA TYR A 221 -13.19 -3.71 6.30
C TYR A 221 -13.15 -5.24 6.27
N MET A 222 -12.00 -5.86 5.91
CA MET A 222 -11.79 -7.30 6.03
C MET A 222 -11.18 -7.72 7.38
N LEU A 223 -10.87 -6.77 8.28
CA LEU A 223 -10.38 -7.05 9.63
C LEU A 223 -11.49 -7.52 10.56
N GLU A 224 -11.09 -8.16 11.68
CA GLU A 224 -12.04 -8.66 12.69
C GLU A 224 -12.97 -7.55 13.20
N GLY A 225 -14.27 -7.86 13.24
CA GLY A 225 -15.32 -6.92 13.67
C GLY A 225 -15.79 -5.95 12.59
N GLN A 226 -15.25 -6.01 11.39
CA GLN A 226 -15.65 -5.19 10.25
C GLN A 226 -16.64 -5.95 9.31
N GLU A 227 -17.32 -5.21 8.42
CA GLU A 227 -18.42 -5.72 7.59
C GLU A 227 -18.03 -6.84 6.62
N ASN A 228 -16.81 -6.83 6.11
CA ASN A 228 -16.29 -7.80 5.15
C ASN A 228 -15.27 -8.75 5.78
N TYR A 229 -15.37 -8.96 7.09
CA TYR A 229 -14.39 -9.76 7.84
C TYR A 229 -14.04 -11.07 7.15
N ARG A 230 -12.72 -11.34 7.08
CA ARG A 230 -12.16 -12.61 6.64
C ARG A 230 -11.08 -13.05 7.63
N GLU A 231 -11.24 -14.25 8.16
CA GLU A 231 -10.23 -14.84 9.05
C GLU A 231 -8.88 -14.95 8.35
N GLY A 232 -7.81 -14.61 9.06
CA GLY A 232 -6.45 -14.63 8.54
C GLY A 232 -5.97 -13.30 7.93
N VAL A 233 -6.87 -12.34 7.63
CA VAL A 233 -6.48 -11.02 7.13
C VAL A 233 -5.94 -10.16 8.28
N ASP A 234 -4.74 -9.57 8.08
CA ASP A 234 -4.07 -8.70 9.06
C ASP A 234 -3.46 -7.41 8.48
N GLY A 235 -3.68 -7.15 7.22
CA GLY A 235 -3.22 -5.95 6.51
C GLY A 235 -3.73 -5.93 5.06
N LEU A 236 -3.30 -5.02 4.17
CA LEU A 236 -2.35 -3.93 4.39
C LEU A 236 -3.01 -2.56 4.15
N LYS A 237 -3.41 -2.27 2.88
CA LYS A 237 -3.80 -0.92 2.51
C LYS A 237 -4.81 -0.84 1.37
N THR A 238 -5.86 -0.05 1.57
CA THR A 238 -6.81 0.36 0.53
C THR A 238 -6.30 1.57 -0.24
N GLY A 239 -6.80 1.75 -1.46
CA GLY A 239 -6.56 2.93 -2.28
C GLY A 239 -7.80 3.32 -3.07
N THR A 240 -8.10 4.62 -3.13
CA THR A 240 -9.21 5.17 -3.92
C THR A 240 -8.82 6.52 -4.48
N THR A 241 -8.90 6.68 -5.80
CA THR A 241 -8.96 7.94 -6.55
C THR A 241 -9.83 7.71 -7.78
N GLU A 242 -10.11 8.76 -8.52
CA GLU A 242 -10.84 8.63 -9.78
C GLU A 242 -10.10 7.72 -10.79
N LEU A 243 -8.76 7.82 -10.85
CA LEU A 243 -7.93 6.98 -11.71
C LEU A 243 -7.81 5.54 -11.19
N ALA A 244 -7.51 5.38 -9.90
CA ALA A 244 -7.26 4.08 -9.30
C ALA A 244 -8.51 3.23 -9.09
N GLY A 245 -9.70 3.85 -9.11
CA GLY A 245 -10.92 3.16 -8.68
C GLY A 245 -10.81 2.62 -7.26
N ALA A 246 -11.61 1.63 -6.91
CA ALA A 246 -11.51 0.93 -5.63
C ALA A 246 -10.43 -0.15 -5.71
N SER A 247 -9.34 0.02 -4.97
CA SER A 247 -8.16 -0.85 -4.99
C SER A 247 -7.77 -1.30 -3.59
N PHE A 248 -7.14 -2.47 -3.48
CA PHE A 248 -6.72 -3.04 -2.20
C PHE A 248 -5.51 -3.97 -2.36
N VAL A 249 -4.53 -3.82 -1.49
CA VAL A 249 -3.48 -4.81 -1.24
C VAL A 249 -3.71 -5.41 0.14
N VAL A 250 -3.81 -6.73 0.21
CA VAL A 250 -4.08 -7.47 1.44
C VAL A 250 -2.97 -8.48 1.72
N HIS A 251 -2.67 -8.67 3.00
CA HIS A 251 -1.95 -9.83 3.50
C HIS A 251 -2.91 -10.71 4.30
N SER A 252 -2.81 -12.03 4.10
CA SER A 252 -3.61 -13.00 4.86
C SER A 252 -2.83 -14.30 5.08
N ASN A 253 -3.16 -14.98 6.19
CA ASN A 253 -2.68 -16.32 6.50
C ASN A 253 -3.85 -17.30 6.40
N GLU A 254 -3.88 -18.11 5.34
CA GLU A 254 -4.99 -19.02 5.05
C GLU A 254 -4.49 -20.40 4.63
N ASN A 255 -5.07 -21.44 5.20
CA ASN A 255 -4.70 -22.84 4.89
C ASN A 255 -3.19 -23.11 5.01
N GLY A 256 -2.50 -22.42 5.91
CA GLY A 256 -1.05 -22.51 6.10
C GLY A 256 -0.23 -21.72 5.06
N MET A 257 -0.86 -21.04 4.11
CA MET A 257 -0.22 -20.15 3.15
C MET A 257 -0.18 -18.72 3.69
N SER A 258 0.95 -18.03 3.51
CA SER A 258 1.05 -16.58 3.69
C SER A 258 0.87 -15.94 2.30
N LEU A 259 -0.20 -15.17 2.15
CA LEU A 259 -0.65 -14.66 0.86
C LEU A 259 -0.57 -13.14 0.80
N ILE A 260 -0.07 -12.60 -0.30
CA ILE A 260 -0.28 -11.22 -0.71
C ILE A 260 -1.20 -11.24 -1.92
N THR A 261 -2.32 -10.52 -1.80
CA THR A 261 -3.30 -10.39 -2.86
C THR A 261 -3.50 -8.92 -3.18
N VAL A 262 -3.44 -8.55 -4.45
CA VAL A 262 -3.66 -7.19 -4.93
C VAL A 262 -4.84 -7.20 -5.90
N VAL A 263 -5.81 -6.34 -5.64
CA VAL A 263 -6.95 -6.05 -6.53
C VAL A 263 -6.90 -4.57 -6.85
N MET A 264 -6.84 -4.22 -8.14
CA MET A 264 -6.81 -2.83 -8.58
C MET A 264 -7.99 -2.53 -9.48
N ASN A 265 -8.62 -1.39 -9.22
CA ASN A 265 -9.74 -0.89 -9.99
C ASN A 265 -10.87 -1.95 -10.08
N ALA A 266 -11.38 -2.34 -8.90
CA ALA A 266 -12.50 -3.27 -8.79
C ALA A 266 -13.72 -2.73 -9.55
N TYR A 267 -14.40 -3.59 -10.31
CA TYR A 267 -15.55 -3.18 -11.12
C TYR A 267 -16.69 -2.71 -10.21
N ASN A 268 -17.37 -1.66 -10.64
CA ASN A 268 -18.36 -0.91 -9.87
C ASN A 268 -17.83 -0.16 -8.65
N GLY A 269 -16.52 -0.15 -8.41
CA GLY A 269 -15.90 0.55 -7.28
C GLY A 269 -16.04 2.07 -7.30
N GLY A 270 -16.47 2.67 -8.41
CA GLY A 270 -16.83 4.08 -8.48
C GLY A 270 -18.12 4.43 -7.76
N ASP A 271 -19.06 3.48 -7.70
CA ASP A 271 -20.36 3.63 -7.01
C ASP A 271 -20.34 2.97 -5.63
N ASP A 272 -19.54 1.91 -5.46
CA ASP A 272 -19.43 1.13 -4.23
C ASP A 272 -17.98 0.73 -3.95
N GLU A 273 -17.31 1.46 -3.07
CA GLU A 273 -15.93 1.16 -2.69
C GLU A 273 -15.75 -0.23 -2.04
N SER A 274 -16.82 -0.86 -1.55
CA SER A 274 -16.80 -2.21 -0.98
C SER A 274 -16.54 -3.29 -2.04
N ALA A 275 -16.70 -2.96 -3.33
CA ALA A 275 -16.41 -3.86 -4.45
C ALA A 275 -14.97 -4.44 -4.39
N ARG A 276 -13.99 -3.67 -3.84
CA ARG A 276 -12.63 -4.15 -3.62
C ARG A 276 -12.57 -5.35 -2.67
N PHE A 277 -13.38 -5.35 -1.61
CA PHE A 277 -13.41 -6.43 -0.63
C PHE A 277 -14.12 -7.67 -1.18
N THR A 278 -15.20 -7.47 -1.93
CA THR A 278 -15.89 -8.55 -2.64
C THR A 278 -14.95 -9.24 -3.61
N ALA A 279 -14.29 -8.48 -4.49
CA ALA A 279 -13.34 -9.02 -5.47
C ALA A 279 -12.14 -9.73 -4.79
N THR A 280 -11.66 -9.18 -3.67
CA THR A 280 -10.58 -9.78 -2.90
C THR A 280 -11.02 -11.10 -2.25
N ASN A 281 -12.22 -11.16 -1.66
CA ASN A 281 -12.78 -12.40 -1.10
C ASN A 281 -12.92 -13.50 -2.15
N GLU A 282 -13.48 -13.17 -3.32
CA GLU A 282 -13.62 -14.11 -4.44
C GLU A 282 -12.25 -14.65 -4.90
N LEU A 283 -11.24 -13.77 -5.00
CA LEU A 283 -9.89 -14.17 -5.39
C LEU A 283 -9.22 -15.07 -4.34
N LEU A 284 -9.36 -14.74 -3.05
CA LEU A 284 -8.85 -15.56 -1.96
C LEU A 284 -9.55 -16.91 -1.88
N ASP A 285 -10.88 -16.97 -2.12
CA ASP A 285 -11.62 -18.22 -2.19
C ASP A 285 -11.13 -19.10 -3.36
N TYR A 286 -10.92 -18.50 -4.52
CA TYR A 286 -10.33 -19.20 -5.66
C TYR A 286 -8.94 -19.77 -5.33
N VAL A 287 -8.07 -18.96 -4.72
CA VAL A 287 -6.70 -19.37 -4.38
C VAL A 287 -6.74 -20.51 -3.36
N THR A 288 -7.49 -20.37 -2.26
CA THR A 288 -7.51 -21.36 -1.17
C THR A 288 -8.20 -22.68 -1.53
N GLN A 289 -9.06 -22.69 -2.57
CA GLN A 289 -9.67 -23.91 -3.11
C GLN A 289 -8.76 -24.66 -4.08
N ASN A 290 -7.87 -23.95 -4.80
CA ASN A 290 -7.08 -24.53 -5.88
C ASN A 290 -5.60 -24.77 -5.50
N TRP A 291 -5.14 -24.22 -4.36
CA TRP A 291 -3.76 -24.33 -3.93
C TRP A 291 -3.64 -24.80 -2.48
N GLU A 292 -2.66 -25.67 -2.23
CA GLU A 292 -2.26 -26.16 -0.91
C GLU A 292 -0.74 -26.11 -0.79
N ILE A 293 -0.22 -25.85 0.42
CA ILE A 293 1.18 -26.12 0.73
C ILE A 293 1.33 -27.62 0.95
N LYS A 294 2.21 -28.24 0.15
CA LYS A 294 2.60 -29.64 0.31
C LYS A 294 3.84 -29.76 1.19
#